data_2d1e783b300ac7975f7b4649dcbb1dc8
#
_entry.id   2d1e783b300ac7975f7b4649dcbb1dc8
#
_cell.length_a   1.000
_cell.length_b   1.000
_cell.length_c   1.000
_cell.angle_alpha   90.00
_cell.angle_beta   90.00
_cell.angle_gamma   90.00
#
_symmetry.space_group_name_H-M   'P 1'
#
loop_
_entity.id
_entity.type
_entity.pdbx_description
1 polymer ?
#
loop_
_entity_poly.entity_id
_entity_poly.type
_entity_poly.pdbx_seq_one_letter_code
_entity_poly.pdbx_strand_id
1 'polypeptide(L)'
;KNANAISVQRINECDERKATNHVNKSIIKSNENIDYTIYVSNWIQEIFVKQGLEKIDSSVILGGANKKHFNTENKKFWDGNYPIKLVTHHWSSNWMKGFDSYKEIDEILNSNIWKEKLEFTYIGNLPKDFKFKNVKTILPLEEKELGEELKKHDIYITGSINEPSGNHHIEAAQCGLPILYINSGG
;
A
#
# COMPACT_ATOMS: atom_id res chain seq x y z
N LYS A 1 -34.38 -7.26 3.48
CA LYS A 1 -33.89 -7.06 2.09
C LYS A 1 -35.03 -6.50 1.24
N ASN A 2 -34.76 -5.47 0.47
CA ASN A 2 -35.67 -5.08 -0.61
C ASN A 2 -35.59 -6.23 -1.66
N ALA A 3 -36.72 -6.86 -1.99
CA ALA A 3 -36.75 -8.10 -2.78
C ALA A 3 -36.05 -8.01 -4.16
N ASN A 4 -35.76 -6.80 -4.64
CA ASN A 4 -35.16 -6.52 -5.93
C ASN A 4 -33.73 -5.94 -5.86
N ALA A 5 -33.09 -5.90 -4.66
CA ALA A 5 -31.77 -5.34 -4.50
C ALA A 5 -30.71 -6.46 -4.55
N ILE A 6 -29.72 -6.33 -5.43
CA ILE A 6 -28.52 -7.17 -5.45
C ILE A 6 -27.54 -6.63 -4.41
N SER A 7 -27.06 -7.50 -3.54
CA SER A 7 -26.06 -7.19 -2.53
C SER A 7 -24.67 -7.65 -2.97
N VAL A 8 -23.70 -6.72 -2.92
CA VAL A 8 -22.31 -7.01 -3.29
C VAL A 8 -21.42 -6.71 -2.08
N GLN A 9 -20.55 -7.66 -1.71
CA GLN A 9 -19.53 -7.44 -0.69
C GLN A 9 -18.14 -7.39 -1.34
N ARG A 10 -17.42 -6.30 -1.08
CA ARG A 10 -16.01 -6.19 -1.45
C ARG A 10 -15.14 -6.55 -0.24
N ILE A 11 -14.30 -7.58 -0.38
CA ILE A 11 -13.39 -8.04 0.66
C ILE A 11 -11.99 -7.47 0.38
N ASN A 12 -11.54 -6.57 1.26
CA ASN A 12 -10.28 -5.84 1.17
C ASN A 12 -9.48 -5.82 2.49
N GLU A 13 -9.88 -6.62 3.47
CA GLU A 13 -9.26 -6.75 4.77
C GLU A 13 -9.25 -8.19 5.23
N CYS A 14 -8.31 -8.53 6.13
CA CYS A 14 -8.21 -9.85 6.75
C CYS A 14 -7.47 -9.78 8.10
N ASP A 15 -7.57 -10.85 8.88
CA ASP A 15 -6.87 -10.97 10.16
C ASP A 15 -5.36 -10.87 9.99
N GLU A 16 -4.81 -11.48 8.94
CA GLU A 16 -3.38 -11.48 8.60
C GLU A 16 -2.85 -10.06 8.41
N ARG A 17 -3.65 -9.18 7.80
CA ARG A 17 -3.31 -7.77 7.60
C ARG A 17 -3.44 -6.93 8.86
N LYS A 18 -4.41 -7.26 9.71
CA LYS A 18 -4.74 -6.49 10.93
C LYS A 18 -3.99 -6.99 12.16
N ALA A 19 -3.35 -8.16 12.10
CA ALA A 19 -2.85 -8.89 13.27
C ALA A 19 -3.98 -9.13 14.31
N THR A 20 -5.15 -9.59 13.82
CA THR A 20 -6.35 -9.87 14.60
C THR A 20 -6.76 -11.33 14.44
N ASN A 21 -7.86 -11.75 15.11
CA ASN A 21 -8.38 -13.13 15.04
C ASN A 21 -9.91 -13.20 14.91
N HIS A 22 -10.55 -12.11 14.52
CA HIS A 22 -12.01 -11.99 14.46
C HIS A 22 -12.53 -11.34 13.17
N VAL A 23 -11.66 -10.65 12.41
CA VAL A 23 -12.05 -9.94 11.18
C VAL A 23 -12.53 -10.92 10.13
N ASN A 24 -11.79 -12.00 9.86
CA ASN A 24 -12.16 -13.01 8.88
C ASN A 24 -13.52 -13.64 9.20
N LYS A 25 -13.75 -14.06 10.45
CA LYS A 25 -15.02 -14.61 10.92
C LYS A 25 -16.18 -13.63 10.71
N SER A 26 -15.96 -12.36 11.00
CA SER A 26 -16.99 -11.31 10.82
C SER A 26 -17.33 -11.11 9.35
N ILE A 27 -16.33 -11.11 8.47
CA ILE A 27 -16.50 -10.99 7.02
C ILE A 27 -17.26 -12.20 6.48
N ILE A 28 -16.86 -13.44 6.83
CA ILE A 28 -17.54 -14.68 6.43
C ILE A 28 -19.00 -14.66 6.86
N LYS A 29 -19.26 -14.34 8.11
CA LYS A 29 -20.64 -14.24 8.63
C LYS A 29 -21.47 -13.19 7.88
N SER A 30 -20.92 -12.03 7.60
CA SER A 30 -21.63 -10.99 6.83
C SER A 30 -21.89 -11.39 5.38
N ASN A 31 -21.07 -12.30 4.85
CA ASN A 31 -21.18 -12.80 3.47
C ASN A 31 -22.30 -13.82 3.25
N GLU A 32 -22.84 -14.46 4.30
CA GLU A 32 -23.85 -15.50 4.18
C GLU A 32 -25.09 -15.11 3.35
N ASN A 33 -25.46 -13.82 3.38
CA ASN A 33 -26.63 -13.28 2.67
C ASN A 33 -26.27 -12.34 1.52
N ILE A 34 -25.05 -12.43 1.01
CA ILE A 34 -24.55 -11.60 -0.10
C ILE A 34 -24.74 -12.35 -1.42
N ASP A 35 -25.21 -11.64 -2.44
CA ASP A 35 -25.45 -12.22 -3.76
C ASP A 35 -24.16 -12.34 -4.58
N TYR A 36 -23.21 -11.41 -4.45
CA TYR A 36 -21.95 -11.42 -5.19
C TYR A 36 -20.76 -10.95 -4.33
N THR A 37 -19.60 -11.62 -4.46
CA THR A 37 -18.39 -11.29 -3.70
C THR A 37 -17.28 -10.80 -4.63
N ILE A 38 -16.66 -9.66 -4.29
CA ILE A 38 -15.50 -9.11 -4.98
C ILE A 38 -14.29 -9.21 -4.04
N TYR A 39 -13.24 -9.92 -4.47
CA TYR A 39 -11.96 -9.95 -3.79
C TYR A 39 -11.00 -8.95 -4.44
N VAL A 40 -10.20 -8.25 -3.64
CA VAL A 40 -9.25 -7.25 -4.16
C VAL A 40 -7.95 -7.85 -4.70
N SER A 41 -7.69 -9.13 -4.43
CA SER A 41 -6.57 -9.91 -5.00
C SER A 41 -6.83 -11.40 -4.88
N ASN A 42 -6.06 -12.21 -5.63
CA ASN A 42 -6.07 -13.67 -5.51
C ASN A 42 -5.63 -14.11 -4.11
N TRP A 43 -4.64 -13.44 -3.53
CA TRP A 43 -4.14 -13.74 -2.19
C TRP A 43 -5.25 -13.67 -1.12
N ILE A 44 -6.06 -12.62 -1.14
CA ILE A 44 -7.14 -12.50 -0.16
C ILE A 44 -8.28 -13.48 -0.47
N GLN A 45 -8.56 -13.77 -1.73
CA GLN A 45 -9.50 -14.82 -2.12
C GLN A 45 -9.07 -16.17 -1.53
N GLU A 46 -7.80 -16.55 -1.68
CA GLU A 46 -7.26 -17.81 -1.17
C GLU A 46 -7.40 -17.93 0.36
N ILE A 47 -7.18 -16.84 1.10
CA ILE A 47 -7.36 -16.81 2.55
C ILE A 47 -8.80 -17.16 2.92
N PHE A 48 -9.77 -16.54 2.28
CA PHE A 48 -11.18 -16.75 2.61
C PHE A 48 -11.72 -18.09 2.11
N VAL A 49 -11.29 -18.56 0.94
CA VAL A 49 -11.63 -19.89 0.42
C VAL A 49 -11.11 -20.99 1.36
N LYS A 50 -9.86 -20.90 1.83
CA LYS A 50 -9.29 -21.84 2.82
C LYS A 50 -10.05 -21.85 4.15
N GLN A 51 -10.79 -20.78 4.47
CA GLN A 51 -11.61 -20.66 5.67
C GLN A 51 -13.09 -20.99 5.41
N GLY A 52 -13.41 -21.56 4.25
CA GLY A 52 -14.75 -22.07 3.89
C GLY A 52 -15.68 -21.06 3.23
N LEU A 53 -15.17 -19.89 2.79
CA LEU A 53 -15.95 -18.95 2.00
C LEU A 53 -15.85 -19.28 0.50
N GLU A 54 -16.51 -20.37 0.10
CA GLU A 54 -16.62 -20.76 -1.32
C GLU A 54 -17.90 -20.13 -1.91
N LYS A 55 -17.72 -19.10 -2.73
CA LYS A 55 -18.81 -18.49 -3.48
C LYS A 55 -18.62 -18.70 -4.98
N ILE A 56 -19.64 -19.28 -5.62
CA ILE A 56 -19.67 -19.46 -7.09
C ILE A 56 -19.75 -18.06 -7.74
N ASP A 57 -20.58 -17.18 -7.20
CA ASP A 57 -20.76 -15.81 -7.72
C ASP A 57 -19.73 -14.86 -7.10
N SER A 58 -18.50 -14.96 -7.59
CA SER A 58 -17.41 -14.12 -7.13
C SER A 58 -16.42 -13.78 -8.24
N SER A 59 -15.66 -12.70 -8.04
CA SER A 59 -14.54 -12.34 -8.92
C SER A 59 -13.42 -11.65 -8.15
N VAL A 60 -12.22 -11.65 -8.74
CA VAL A 60 -11.11 -10.83 -8.31
C VAL A 60 -11.09 -9.56 -9.15
N ILE A 61 -11.18 -8.40 -8.50
CA ILE A 61 -11.06 -7.09 -9.16
C ILE A 61 -9.94 -6.34 -8.44
N LEU A 62 -8.82 -6.19 -9.12
CA LEU A 62 -7.64 -5.51 -8.59
C LEU A 62 -7.92 -4.02 -8.39
N GLY A 63 -7.16 -3.40 -7.48
CA GLY A 63 -7.13 -1.96 -7.31
C GLY A 63 -6.54 -1.24 -8.52
N GLY A 64 -6.65 0.08 -8.50
CA GLY A 64 -6.10 0.95 -9.55
C GLY A 64 -5.82 2.33 -8.98
N ALA A 65 -5.13 3.17 -9.76
CA ALA A 65 -4.89 4.55 -9.42
C ALA A 65 -5.50 5.50 -10.45
N ASN A 66 -5.84 6.69 -10.02
CA ASN A 66 -6.44 7.71 -10.86
C ASN A 66 -5.40 8.32 -11.80
N LYS A 67 -5.42 7.93 -13.09
CA LYS A 67 -4.47 8.41 -14.10
C LYS A 67 -4.44 9.94 -14.30
N LYS A 68 -5.47 10.67 -13.85
CA LYS A 68 -5.49 12.13 -13.89
C LYS A 68 -4.44 12.73 -12.97
N HIS A 69 -4.17 12.09 -11.85
CA HIS A 69 -3.24 12.58 -10.82
C HIS A 69 -1.94 11.77 -10.77
N PHE A 70 -2.02 10.48 -11.05
CA PHE A 70 -0.87 9.58 -11.08
C PHE A 70 -0.50 9.25 -12.53
N ASN A 71 0.55 9.89 -13.04
CA ASN A 71 1.04 9.78 -14.41
C ASN A 71 2.50 10.23 -14.47
N THR A 72 3.13 10.07 -15.63
CA THR A 72 4.54 10.44 -15.85
C THR A 72 4.73 11.84 -16.42
N GLU A 73 3.67 12.65 -16.54
CA GLU A 73 3.78 14.01 -17.07
C GLU A 73 4.72 14.86 -16.22
N ASN A 74 5.68 15.52 -16.87
CA ASN A 74 6.70 16.35 -16.23
C ASN A 74 7.65 15.62 -15.24
N LYS A 75 7.64 14.28 -15.21
CA LYS A 75 8.59 13.53 -14.39
C LYS A 75 10.01 13.68 -14.96
N LYS A 76 10.94 14.01 -14.06
CA LYS A 76 12.38 13.96 -14.35
C LYS A 76 12.92 12.63 -13.84
N PHE A 77 13.60 11.88 -14.71
CA PHE A 77 14.27 10.64 -14.31
C PHE A 77 15.67 10.94 -13.81
N TRP A 78 16.14 10.10 -12.89
CA TRP A 78 17.50 10.19 -12.35
C TRP A 78 18.56 10.07 -13.45
N ASP A 79 19.52 10.96 -13.46
CA ASP A 79 20.60 11.05 -14.44
C ASP A 79 21.99 10.69 -13.87
N GLY A 80 22.07 10.29 -12.61
CA GLY A 80 23.30 9.91 -11.92
C GLY A 80 24.03 11.06 -11.23
N ASN A 81 23.58 12.30 -11.37
CA ASN A 81 24.29 13.49 -10.86
C ASN A 81 23.86 13.96 -9.47
N TYR A 82 22.94 13.26 -8.80
CA TYR A 82 22.43 13.60 -7.47
C TYR A 82 22.10 12.33 -6.66
N PRO A 83 21.93 12.41 -5.35
CA PRO A 83 21.51 11.25 -4.57
C PRO A 83 20.20 10.65 -5.09
N ILE A 84 20.09 9.32 -5.06
CA ILE A 84 18.83 8.62 -5.39
C ILE A 84 17.79 8.96 -4.31
N LYS A 85 16.62 9.39 -4.76
CA LYS A 85 15.51 9.79 -3.89
C LYS A 85 14.51 8.65 -3.76
N LEU A 86 14.48 8.03 -2.59
CA LEU A 86 13.50 7.03 -2.22
C LEU A 86 12.24 7.70 -1.69
N VAL A 87 11.07 7.12 -1.94
CA VAL A 87 9.81 7.56 -1.36
C VAL A 87 8.92 6.39 -0.99
N THR A 88 8.12 6.58 0.04
CA THR A 88 6.97 5.75 0.37
C THR A 88 5.81 6.62 0.84
N HIS A 89 4.57 6.10 0.73
CA HIS A 89 3.43 6.79 1.31
C HIS A 89 2.40 5.81 1.89
N HIS A 90 1.84 6.16 3.04
CA HIS A 90 0.80 5.39 3.69
C HIS A 90 -0.18 6.27 4.46
N TRP A 91 -1.46 6.05 4.23
CA TRP A 91 -2.50 6.69 5.04
C TRP A 91 -2.54 6.14 6.47
N SER A 92 -2.40 4.82 6.61
CA SER A 92 -2.46 4.13 7.89
C SER A 92 -1.11 4.17 8.61
N SER A 93 -1.12 4.43 9.90
CA SER A 93 0.02 4.33 10.81
C SER A 93 0.25 2.93 11.38
N ASN A 94 -0.42 1.89 10.84
CA ASN A 94 -0.22 0.51 11.28
C ASN A 94 1.22 0.07 11.01
N TRP A 95 1.84 -0.58 12.02
CA TRP A 95 3.25 -1.01 11.94
C TRP A 95 3.53 -1.95 10.75
N MET A 96 2.54 -2.78 10.37
CA MET A 96 2.64 -3.67 9.21
C MET A 96 2.72 -2.95 7.85
N LYS A 97 2.66 -1.62 7.82
CA LYS A 97 2.97 -0.82 6.62
C LYS A 97 4.47 -0.78 6.29
N GLY A 98 5.29 -1.47 7.08
CA GLY A 98 6.73 -1.63 6.80
C GLY A 98 7.64 -0.77 7.67
N PHE A 99 7.17 -0.32 8.82
CA PHE A 99 7.96 0.55 9.69
C PHE A 99 9.26 -0.06 10.19
N ASP A 100 9.38 -1.40 10.29
CA ASP A 100 10.66 -2.06 10.57
C ASP A 100 11.66 -1.77 9.45
N SER A 101 11.28 -1.96 8.19
CA SER A 101 12.14 -1.68 7.04
C SER A 101 12.50 -0.19 6.93
N TYR A 102 11.55 0.70 7.20
CA TYR A 102 11.80 2.14 7.12
C TYR A 102 12.72 2.63 8.25
N LYS A 103 12.66 2.00 9.42
CA LYS A 103 13.58 2.25 10.52
C LYS A 103 15.02 1.85 10.17
N GLU A 104 15.20 0.67 9.55
CA GLU A 104 16.50 0.21 9.07
C GLU A 104 17.09 1.19 8.02
N ILE A 105 16.24 1.67 7.09
CA ILE A 105 16.67 2.68 6.12
C ILE A 105 17.08 3.98 6.81
N ASP A 106 16.29 4.45 7.79
CA ASP A 106 16.62 5.66 8.56
C ASP A 106 17.98 5.56 9.24
N GLU A 107 18.34 4.37 9.76
CA GLU A 107 19.66 4.10 10.35
C GLU A 107 20.77 4.07 9.28
N ILE A 108 20.51 3.45 8.12
CA ILE A 108 21.46 3.40 7.00
C ILE A 108 21.79 4.81 6.48
N LEU A 109 20.84 5.72 6.42
CA LEU A 109 21.04 7.09 5.96
C LEU A 109 22.02 7.88 6.83
N ASN A 110 22.22 7.49 8.08
CA ASN A 110 23.21 8.12 8.96
C ASN A 110 24.66 7.63 8.71
N SER A 111 24.84 6.59 7.89
CA SER A 111 26.17 6.06 7.62
C SER A 111 26.97 6.91 6.62
N ASN A 112 28.29 6.96 6.78
CA ASN A 112 29.19 7.69 5.87
C ASN A 112 29.15 7.17 4.42
N ILE A 113 28.67 5.95 4.20
CA ILE A 113 28.59 5.32 2.87
C ILE A 113 27.37 5.82 2.09
N TRP A 114 26.23 6.04 2.78
CA TRP A 114 24.93 6.28 2.14
C TRP A 114 24.43 7.72 2.28
N LYS A 115 24.93 8.47 3.27
CA LYS A 115 24.46 9.82 3.59
C LYS A 115 24.40 10.80 2.39
N GLU A 116 25.33 10.65 1.44
CA GLU A 116 25.39 11.50 0.24
C GLU A 116 24.83 10.81 -1.01
N LYS A 117 24.41 9.54 -0.90
CA LYS A 117 23.96 8.74 -2.04
C LYS A 117 22.47 8.47 -2.05
N LEU A 118 21.82 8.57 -0.89
CA LEU A 118 20.40 8.30 -0.74
C LEU A 118 19.71 9.39 0.03
N GLU A 119 18.50 9.73 -0.41
CA GLU A 119 17.51 10.47 0.35
C GLU A 119 16.27 9.62 0.51
N PHE A 120 15.56 9.74 1.64
CA PHE A 120 14.29 9.04 1.82
C PHE A 120 13.22 9.99 2.32
N THR A 121 12.05 9.95 1.67
CA THR A 121 10.87 10.70 2.05
C THR A 121 9.75 9.74 2.42
N TYR A 122 9.20 9.89 3.60
CA TYR A 122 7.98 9.22 4.06
C TYR A 122 6.81 10.21 4.00
N ILE A 123 5.74 9.84 3.31
CA ILE A 123 4.51 10.65 3.20
C ILE A 123 3.38 9.90 3.92
N GLY A 124 2.82 10.48 4.99
CA GLY A 124 1.71 9.87 5.69
C GLY A 124 1.72 9.98 7.20
N ASN A 125 0.87 9.17 7.84
CA ASN A 125 0.76 9.15 9.30
C ASN A 125 1.82 8.21 9.90
N LEU A 126 2.45 8.65 10.98
CA LEU A 126 3.40 7.84 11.74
C LEU A 126 2.69 7.10 12.88
N PRO A 127 3.21 5.94 13.31
CA PRO A 127 2.78 5.30 14.55
C PRO A 127 2.96 6.23 15.74
N LYS A 128 2.13 6.03 16.76
CA LYS A 128 2.25 6.79 18.02
C LYS A 128 3.68 6.62 18.59
N ASP A 129 4.24 7.71 19.06
CA ASP A 129 5.56 7.78 19.69
C ASP A 129 6.75 7.37 18.77
N PHE A 130 6.51 7.18 17.46
CA PHE A 130 7.55 6.91 16.47
C PHE A 130 7.95 8.18 15.72
N LYS A 131 9.26 8.38 15.53
CA LYS A 131 9.85 9.45 14.72
C LYS A 131 11.08 8.96 13.98
N PHE A 132 11.21 9.36 12.74
CA PHE A 132 12.45 9.22 11.99
C PHE A 132 13.50 10.25 12.46
N LYS A 133 14.77 9.94 12.26
CA LYS A 133 15.92 10.84 12.58
C LYS A 133 16.49 11.48 11.31
N ASN A 134 16.55 10.74 10.22
CA ASN A 134 17.22 11.11 8.98
C ASN A 134 16.26 11.15 7.78
N VAL A 135 15.07 10.57 7.89
CA VAL A 135 14.04 10.53 6.85
C VAL A 135 13.21 11.81 6.85
N LYS A 136 13.03 12.42 5.69
CA LYS A 136 12.10 13.54 5.52
C LYS A 136 10.67 13.03 5.67
N THR A 137 9.88 13.64 6.54
CA THR A 137 8.48 13.28 6.77
C THR A 137 7.56 14.37 6.23
N ILE A 138 6.56 13.98 5.46
CA ILE A 138 5.48 14.82 4.94
C ILE A 138 4.15 14.28 5.46
N LEU A 139 3.25 15.14 5.88
CA LEU A 139 1.90 14.76 6.25
C LEU A 139 1.15 14.14 5.07
N PRO A 140 0.06 13.38 5.31
CA PRO A 140 -0.76 12.85 4.23
C PRO A 140 -1.15 13.91 3.22
N LEU A 141 -1.01 13.61 1.94
CA LEU A 141 -1.34 14.49 0.81
C LEU A 141 -2.58 13.97 0.09
N GLU A 142 -3.35 14.88 -0.49
CA GLU A 142 -4.44 14.55 -1.40
C GLU A 142 -3.90 14.03 -2.75
N GLU A 143 -4.72 13.33 -3.53
CA GLU A 143 -4.31 12.63 -4.76
C GLU A 143 -3.44 13.48 -5.69
N LYS A 144 -3.82 14.74 -5.92
CA LYS A 144 -3.10 15.64 -6.82
C LYS A 144 -1.72 15.99 -6.29
N GLU A 145 -1.65 16.45 -5.05
CA GLU A 145 -0.40 16.82 -4.39
C GLU A 145 0.50 15.61 -4.20
N LEU A 146 -0.08 14.44 -3.90
CA LEU A 146 0.65 13.18 -3.78
C LEU A 146 1.27 12.78 -5.12
N GLY A 147 0.52 12.83 -6.21
CA GLY A 147 1.04 12.54 -7.54
C GLY A 147 2.20 13.46 -7.94
N GLU A 148 2.09 14.76 -7.67
CA GLU A 148 3.18 15.72 -7.92
C GLU A 148 4.39 15.47 -7.00
N GLU A 149 4.19 15.08 -5.75
CA GLU A 149 5.30 14.76 -4.85
C GLU A 149 6.00 13.46 -5.24
N LEU A 150 5.26 12.41 -5.60
CA LEU A 150 5.83 11.13 -6.06
C LEU A 150 6.75 11.32 -7.28
N LYS A 151 6.36 12.15 -8.24
CA LYS A 151 7.15 12.43 -9.45
C LYS A 151 8.50 13.08 -9.19
N LYS A 152 8.74 13.64 -8.00
CA LYS A 152 10.03 14.24 -7.60
C LYS A 152 11.06 13.20 -7.12
N HIS A 153 10.67 11.93 -7.03
CA HIS A 153 11.48 10.85 -6.51
C HIS A 153 11.86 9.85 -7.60
N ASP A 154 12.80 8.96 -7.32
CA ASP A 154 13.41 8.06 -8.30
C ASP A 154 12.96 6.61 -8.11
N ILE A 155 12.76 6.18 -6.87
CA ILE A 155 12.38 4.81 -6.51
C ILE A 155 11.30 4.85 -5.43
N TYR A 156 10.27 4.06 -5.61
CA TYR A 156 9.28 3.79 -4.58
C TYR A 156 9.67 2.56 -3.78
N ILE A 157 9.62 2.64 -2.45
CA ILE A 157 9.89 1.50 -1.58
C ILE A 157 8.67 1.21 -0.70
N THR A 158 8.28 -0.04 -0.57
CA THR A 158 7.26 -0.47 0.38
C THR A 158 7.70 -1.69 1.18
N GLY A 159 7.69 -1.54 2.49
CA GLY A 159 7.90 -2.62 3.46
C GLY A 159 6.59 -3.26 3.92
N SER A 160 5.44 -2.95 3.30
CA SER A 160 4.14 -3.51 3.69
C SER A 160 4.16 -5.03 3.64
N ILE A 161 3.66 -5.66 4.71
CA ILE A 161 3.48 -7.11 4.80
C ILE A 161 1.99 -7.45 4.91
N ASN A 162 1.61 -8.61 4.35
CA ASN A 162 0.22 -9.07 4.29
C ASN A 162 -0.74 -8.01 3.71
N GLU A 163 -0.29 -7.28 2.68
CA GLU A 163 -1.08 -6.23 2.03
C GLU A 163 -2.10 -6.86 1.08
N PRO A 164 -3.41 -6.72 1.30
CA PRO A 164 -4.42 -7.35 0.43
C PRO A 164 -4.44 -6.81 -1.00
N SER A 165 -4.24 -5.51 -1.16
CA SER A 165 -4.14 -4.82 -2.45
C SER A 165 -3.66 -3.38 -2.19
N GLY A 166 -2.40 -3.14 -2.41
CA GLY A 166 -1.78 -1.85 -2.09
C GLY A 166 -1.92 -0.84 -3.23
N ASN A 167 -2.90 0.05 -3.20
CA ASN A 167 -3.00 1.13 -4.19
C ASN A 167 -1.75 2.01 -4.21
N HIS A 168 -1.08 2.17 -3.08
CA HIS A 168 0.10 3.00 -2.93
C HIS A 168 1.24 2.66 -3.92
N HIS A 169 1.51 1.37 -4.18
CA HIS A 169 2.53 1.00 -5.16
C HIS A 169 2.02 1.14 -6.60
N ILE A 170 0.72 0.98 -6.85
CA ILE A 170 0.12 1.23 -8.16
C ILE A 170 0.20 2.72 -8.51
N GLU A 171 -0.12 3.59 -7.55
CA GLU A 171 -0.01 5.05 -7.68
C GLU A 171 1.42 5.48 -8.01
N ALA A 172 2.39 4.93 -7.29
CA ALA A 172 3.81 5.18 -7.54
C ALA A 172 4.28 4.65 -8.91
N ALA A 173 3.88 3.42 -9.28
CA ALA A 173 4.21 2.85 -10.59
C ALA A 173 3.64 3.68 -11.74
N GLN A 174 2.42 4.19 -11.63
CA GLN A 174 1.82 5.10 -12.63
C GLN A 174 2.56 6.44 -12.71
N CYS A 175 3.18 6.89 -11.62
CA CYS A 175 4.10 8.04 -11.64
C CYS A 175 5.48 7.70 -12.23
N GLY A 176 5.70 6.50 -12.76
CA GLY A 176 6.96 6.07 -13.40
C GLY A 176 8.08 5.75 -12.39
N LEU A 177 7.73 5.35 -11.17
CA LEU A 177 8.69 4.92 -10.17
C LEU A 177 8.87 3.39 -10.22
N PRO A 178 10.10 2.88 -10.35
CA PRO A 178 10.37 1.47 -10.07
C PRO A 178 10.04 1.17 -8.61
N ILE A 179 9.52 -0.05 -8.36
CA ILE A 179 9.01 -0.45 -7.05
C ILE A 179 9.96 -1.46 -6.41
N LEU A 180 10.46 -1.14 -5.21
CA LEU A 180 11.08 -2.09 -4.30
C LEU A 180 10.06 -2.51 -3.25
N TYR A 181 9.81 -3.82 -3.11
CA TYR A 181 8.77 -4.33 -2.24
C TYR A 181 9.16 -5.63 -1.55
N ILE A 182 8.49 -5.92 -0.44
CA ILE A 182 8.54 -7.23 0.21
C ILE A 182 7.47 -8.12 -0.45
N ASN A 183 7.87 -9.30 -0.91
CA ASN A 183 6.94 -10.27 -1.52
C ASN A 183 6.02 -10.87 -0.45
N SER A 184 4.96 -10.15 -0.07
CA SER A 184 4.02 -10.52 0.97
C SER A 184 2.65 -9.89 0.73
N GLY A 185 1.63 -10.73 0.55
CA GLY A 185 0.26 -10.28 0.28
C GLY A 185 -0.18 -10.48 -1.15
N GLY A 186 -1.12 -9.63 -1.62
CA GLY A 186 -1.71 -9.69 -2.94
C GLY A 186 -1.37 -8.55 -3.87
#